data_50794812103c470d6c75ec14f703db75
#
_entry.id   50794812103c470d6c75ec14f703db75
#
_cell.length_a   1.000
_cell.length_b   1.000
_cell.length_c   1.000
_cell.angle_alpha   90.00
_cell.angle_beta   90.00
_cell.angle_gamma   90.00
#
_symmetry.space_group_name_H-M   'P 1'
#
loop_
_entity.id
_entity.type
_entity.pdbx_description
1 polymer ?
#
loop_
_entity_poly.entity_id
_entity_poly.type
_entity_poly.pdbx_seq_one_letter_code
_entity_poly.pdbx_strand_id
1 'polypeptide(L)'
;PYMVTNFISSEVKLRFDENNFPGFYTVYRTIRRYPRKIGGNLLGDVGEINAAQLKRNPRYRAGDYIGQSGVEKAYEEVLRGKNGVKINEIDTHGVVKGSYMDGMFDSLPEPGNYIVTTIDARLQAFTEELMRGKVGAAVAIEPSTGEILMMVSSPTFDPDEMVGRHRGNNYMKMLYNKRQPMFNRAVKAKYPPGSTFKLVQGLIGLQE
;
A
#
# COMPACT_ATOMS: atom_id res chain seq x y z
N PRO A 1 9.19 12.28 -19.96
CA PRO A 1 10.14 12.56 -18.89
C PRO A 1 10.70 11.29 -18.29
N TYR A 2 11.98 11.29 -17.94
CA TYR A 2 12.67 10.15 -17.36
C TYR A 2 12.94 10.43 -15.87
N MET A 3 12.60 9.51 -14.99
CA MET A 3 12.85 9.68 -13.56
C MET A 3 14.32 9.31 -13.26
N VAL A 4 15.10 10.32 -12.87
CA VAL A 4 16.54 10.14 -12.54
C VAL A 4 16.71 9.62 -11.11
N THR A 5 15.95 10.18 -10.15
CA THR A 5 15.96 9.77 -8.75
C THR A 5 14.61 10.10 -8.10
N ASN A 6 14.34 9.49 -6.95
CA ASN A 6 13.13 9.71 -6.17
C ASN A 6 13.47 9.99 -4.69
N PHE A 7 12.48 10.50 -3.95
CA PHE A 7 12.58 10.77 -2.51
C PHE A 7 13.79 11.64 -2.10
N ILE A 8 14.00 12.74 -2.84
CA ILE A 8 14.99 13.75 -2.46
C ILE A 8 14.53 14.52 -1.23
N SER A 9 15.47 14.88 -0.35
CA SER A 9 15.18 15.72 0.81
C SER A 9 14.91 17.18 0.39
N SER A 10 14.25 17.95 1.26
CA SER A 10 14.01 19.37 1.00
C SER A 10 15.32 20.16 0.78
N GLU A 11 16.38 19.80 1.49
CA GLU A 11 17.70 20.42 1.33
C GLU A 11 18.30 20.13 -0.06
N VAL A 12 18.24 18.85 -0.51
CA VAL A 12 18.73 18.46 -1.82
C VAL A 12 17.90 19.12 -2.91
N LYS A 13 16.57 19.25 -2.70
CA LYS A 13 15.69 19.96 -3.63
C LYS A 13 16.08 21.42 -3.77
N LEU A 14 16.31 22.12 -2.66
CA LEU A 14 16.75 23.54 -2.68
C LEU A 14 18.04 23.71 -3.46
N ARG A 15 19.07 22.92 -3.15
CA ARG A 15 20.35 22.94 -3.88
C ARG A 15 20.18 22.63 -5.37
N PHE A 16 19.26 21.74 -5.71
CA PHE A 16 18.96 21.40 -7.09
C PHE A 16 18.28 22.58 -7.82
N ASP A 17 17.31 23.21 -7.19
CA ASP A 17 16.58 24.35 -7.75
C ASP A 17 17.51 25.59 -7.92
N GLU A 18 18.44 25.81 -6.97
CA GLU A 18 19.46 26.87 -7.06
C GLU A 18 20.39 26.71 -8.28
N ASN A 19 20.76 25.48 -8.62
CA ASN A 19 21.65 25.22 -9.77
C ASN A 19 20.96 25.27 -11.13
N ASN A 20 19.64 25.32 -11.17
CA ASN A 20 18.82 25.47 -12.39
C ASN A 20 19.28 24.62 -13.57
N PHE A 21 19.35 23.30 -13.40
CA PHE A 21 19.78 22.37 -14.45
C PHE A 21 18.77 22.33 -15.61
N PRO A 22 19.15 22.70 -16.85
CA PRO A 22 18.26 22.70 -17.99
C PRO A 22 17.68 21.30 -18.28
N GLY A 23 16.36 21.21 -18.48
CA GLY A 23 15.68 19.95 -18.80
C GLY A 23 15.39 19.05 -17.59
N PHE A 24 15.81 19.43 -16.39
CA PHE A 24 15.49 18.72 -15.14
C PHE A 24 14.52 19.52 -14.30
N TYR A 25 13.60 18.83 -13.64
CA TYR A 25 12.64 19.45 -12.73
C TYR A 25 12.23 18.50 -11.61
N THR A 26 11.78 19.06 -10.52
CA THR A 26 11.28 18.29 -9.37
C THR A 26 9.75 18.15 -9.45
N VAL A 27 9.23 16.96 -9.10
CA VAL A 27 7.80 16.68 -9.06
C VAL A 27 7.44 16.22 -7.65
N TYR A 28 6.40 16.80 -7.08
CA TYR A 28 5.82 16.32 -5.83
C TYR A 28 4.98 15.07 -6.09
N ARG A 29 5.12 14.10 -5.21
CA ARG A 29 4.30 12.89 -5.20
C ARG A 29 3.70 12.68 -3.82
N THR A 30 2.44 12.30 -3.80
CA THR A 30 1.81 11.79 -2.57
C THR A 30 2.34 10.40 -2.26
N ILE A 31 2.63 10.15 -0.99
CA ILE A 31 3.01 8.83 -0.48
C ILE A 31 2.04 8.42 0.62
N ARG A 32 1.80 7.11 0.72
CA ARG A 32 0.99 6.55 1.79
C ARG A 32 1.73 6.69 3.13
N ARG A 33 0.97 6.90 4.21
CA ARG A 33 1.51 6.95 5.57
C ARG A 33 0.64 6.10 6.49
N TYR A 34 1.28 5.42 7.42
CA TYR A 34 0.62 4.53 8.38
C TYR A 34 0.96 4.95 9.82
N PRO A 35 0.34 6.02 10.34
CA PRO A 35 0.77 6.65 11.60
C PRO A 35 0.73 5.72 12.82
N ARG A 36 -0.17 4.72 12.80
CA ARG A 36 -0.33 3.77 13.92
C ARG A 36 0.61 2.58 13.86
N LYS A 37 1.26 2.35 12.71
CA LYS A 37 2.24 1.26 12.50
C LYS A 37 1.73 -0.13 12.83
N ILE A 38 0.45 -0.40 12.66
CA ILE A 38 -0.23 -1.67 12.92
C ILE A 38 -0.88 -2.21 11.65
N GLY A 39 -1.25 -3.48 11.67
CA GLY A 39 -2.02 -4.11 10.58
C GLY A 39 -1.22 -4.36 9.31
N GLY A 40 0.11 -4.54 9.37
CA GLY A 40 0.93 -4.70 8.17
C GLY A 40 0.39 -5.73 7.18
N ASN A 41 0.07 -6.94 7.65
CA ASN A 41 -0.50 -7.99 6.80
C ASN A 41 -1.97 -7.76 6.40
N LEU A 42 -2.71 -6.96 7.18
CA LEU A 42 -4.10 -6.61 6.91
C LEU A 42 -4.18 -5.46 5.90
N LEU A 43 -3.53 -4.35 6.20
CA LEU A 43 -3.50 -3.17 5.33
C LEU A 43 -2.74 -3.46 4.03
N GLY A 44 -1.67 -4.22 4.15
CA GLY A 44 -0.80 -4.52 3.02
C GLY A 44 0.23 -3.44 2.75
N ASP A 45 0.65 -3.35 1.52
CA ASP A 45 1.66 -2.39 1.07
C ASP A 45 1.33 -1.81 -0.31
N VAL A 46 1.86 -0.63 -0.56
CA VAL A 46 1.81 0.06 -1.83
C VAL A 46 3.20 0.06 -2.45
N GLY A 47 3.29 -0.30 -3.71
CA GLY A 47 4.57 -0.35 -4.42
C GLY A 47 4.47 0.14 -5.84
N GLU A 48 5.62 0.39 -6.46
CA GLU A 48 5.66 0.76 -7.87
C GLU A 48 5.11 -0.36 -8.74
N ILE A 49 4.34 0.03 -9.75
CA ILE A 49 3.74 -0.92 -10.70
C ILE A 49 4.82 -1.61 -11.52
N ASN A 50 4.73 -2.93 -11.63
CA ASN A 50 5.64 -3.70 -12.47
C ASN A 50 5.12 -3.84 -13.92
N ALA A 51 6.00 -4.29 -14.84
CA ALA A 51 5.67 -4.40 -16.25
C ALA A 51 4.47 -5.33 -16.54
N ALA A 52 4.29 -6.38 -15.76
CA ALA A 52 3.15 -7.31 -15.93
C ALA A 52 1.83 -6.68 -15.45
N GLN A 53 1.87 -5.94 -14.35
CA GLN A 53 0.72 -5.19 -13.85
C GLN A 53 0.35 -4.05 -14.80
N LEU A 54 1.35 -3.34 -15.34
CA LEU A 54 1.14 -2.26 -16.29
C LEU A 54 0.41 -2.73 -17.57
N LYS A 55 0.79 -3.89 -18.10
CA LYS A 55 0.10 -4.49 -19.27
C LYS A 55 -1.38 -4.79 -19.01
N ARG A 56 -1.73 -5.14 -17.79
CA ARG A 56 -3.11 -5.47 -17.38
C ARG A 56 -3.94 -4.24 -17.01
N ASN A 57 -3.29 -3.13 -16.74
CA ASN A 57 -3.93 -1.91 -16.21
C ASN A 57 -3.51 -0.68 -17.02
N PRO A 58 -4.12 -0.44 -18.19
CA PRO A 58 -3.71 0.64 -19.12
C PRO A 58 -3.89 2.06 -18.55
N ARG A 59 -4.60 2.19 -17.43
CA ARG A 59 -4.77 3.47 -16.71
C ARG A 59 -3.52 3.92 -15.94
N TYR A 60 -2.54 3.01 -15.78
CA TYR A 60 -1.30 3.31 -15.07
C TYR A 60 -0.18 3.65 -16.04
N ARG A 61 0.79 4.37 -15.54
CA ARG A 61 2.06 4.69 -16.21
C ARG A 61 3.22 4.08 -15.44
N ALA A 62 4.32 3.85 -16.14
CA ALA A 62 5.56 3.43 -15.48
C ALA A 62 5.94 4.43 -14.38
N GLY A 63 6.27 3.92 -13.19
CA GLY A 63 6.55 4.71 -12.01
C GLY A 63 5.33 5.02 -11.14
N ASP A 64 4.10 4.71 -11.55
CA ASP A 64 2.93 4.82 -10.68
C ASP A 64 3.00 3.80 -9.54
N TYR A 65 2.34 4.13 -8.43
CA TYR A 65 2.21 3.24 -7.28
C TYR A 65 0.84 2.54 -7.31
N ILE A 66 0.82 1.29 -6.88
CA ILE A 66 -0.39 0.45 -6.82
C ILE A 66 -0.36 -0.39 -5.54
N GLY A 67 -1.51 -0.69 -4.96
CA GLY A 67 -1.65 -1.63 -3.86
C GLY A 67 -1.17 -3.02 -4.26
N GLN A 68 -0.17 -3.55 -3.55
CA GLN A 68 0.44 -4.84 -3.85
C GLN A 68 -0.22 -5.97 -3.06
N SER A 69 -0.69 -5.69 -1.85
CA SER A 69 -1.29 -6.67 -0.95
C SER A 69 -2.36 -6.04 -0.04
N GLY A 70 -3.09 -6.87 0.70
CA GLY A 70 -4.03 -6.48 1.72
C GLY A 70 -5.17 -5.57 1.24
N VAL A 71 -5.62 -4.71 2.13
CA VAL A 71 -6.69 -3.72 1.88
C VAL A 71 -6.29 -2.73 0.80
N GLU A 72 -5.02 -2.30 0.75
CA GLU A 72 -4.51 -1.39 -0.29
C GLU A 72 -4.72 -1.96 -1.69
N LYS A 73 -4.51 -3.26 -1.88
CA LYS A 73 -4.76 -3.93 -3.15
C LYS A 73 -6.23 -4.16 -3.43
N ALA A 74 -6.99 -4.60 -2.42
CA ALA A 74 -8.40 -4.95 -2.59
C ALA A 74 -9.26 -3.75 -2.94
N TYR A 75 -8.91 -2.58 -2.41
CA TYR A 75 -9.65 -1.33 -2.58
C TYR A 75 -8.88 -0.28 -3.39
N GLU A 76 -7.91 -0.70 -4.19
CA GLU A 76 -7.09 0.19 -5.03
C GLU A 76 -7.93 1.17 -5.86
N GLU A 77 -9.01 0.70 -6.49
CA GLU A 77 -9.86 1.55 -7.33
C GLU A 77 -10.57 2.67 -6.55
N VAL A 78 -10.88 2.42 -5.29
CA VAL A 78 -11.53 3.40 -4.39
C VAL A 78 -10.51 4.39 -3.85
N LEU A 79 -9.32 3.87 -3.46
CA LEU A 79 -8.31 4.63 -2.74
C LEU A 79 -7.43 5.49 -3.66
N ARG A 80 -7.30 5.14 -4.93
CA ARG A 80 -6.32 5.73 -5.84
C ARG A 80 -6.63 7.19 -6.23
N GLY A 81 -7.89 7.52 -6.51
CA GLY A 81 -8.25 8.79 -7.14
C GLY A 81 -7.89 8.86 -8.63
N LYS A 82 -7.92 10.07 -9.19
CA LYS A 82 -7.60 10.33 -10.60
C LYS A 82 -6.46 11.34 -10.70
N ASN A 83 -5.51 11.06 -11.59
CA ASN A 83 -4.42 11.98 -11.87
C ASN A 83 -4.93 13.19 -12.64
N GLY A 84 -4.50 14.38 -12.24
CA GLY A 84 -4.66 15.57 -13.06
C GLY A 84 -3.72 15.54 -14.28
N VAL A 85 -4.01 16.39 -15.25
CA VAL A 85 -3.19 16.58 -16.43
C VAL A 85 -2.81 18.06 -16.51
N LYS A 86 -1.54 18.34 -16.72
CA LYS A 86 -1.03 19.68 -17.02
C LYS A 86 -0.34 19.64 -18.37
N ILE A 87 -0.79 20.50 -19.29
CA ILE A 87 -0.24 20.60 -20.64
C ILE A 87 0.64 21.84 -20.70
N ASN A 88 1.92 21.63 -20.96
CA ASN A 88 2.89 22.72 -21.05
C ASN A 88 3.37 22.90 -22.50
N GLU A 89 3.62 24.14 -22.86
CA GLU A 89 4.38 24.49 -24.07
C GLU A 89 5.87 24.29 -23.78
N ILE A 90 6.55 23.60 -24.68
CA ILE A 90 7.99 23.36 -24.60
C ILE A 90 8.68 23.88 -25.87
N ASP A 91 9.88 24.40 -25.73
CA ASP A 91 10.71 24.78 -26.88
C ASP A 91 11.42 23.56 -27.50
N THR A 92 12.17 23.78 -28.55
CA THR A 92 12.96 22.75 -29.25
C THR A 92 14.02 22.07 -28.37
N HIS A 93 14.38 22.69 -27.25
CA HIS A 93 15.32 22.17 -26.27
C HIS A 93 14.61 21.46 -25.08
N GLY A 94 13.26 21.36 -25.11
CA GLY A 94 12.48 20.71 -24.04
C GLY A 94 12.27 21.57 -22.79
N VAL A 95 12.57 22.87 -22.88
CA VAL A 95 12.35 23.81 -21.78
C VAL A 95 10.90 24.27 -21.77
N VAL A 96 10.24 24.18 -20.60
CA VAL A 96 8.86 24.64 -20.41
C VAL A 96 8.81 26.17 -20.52
N LYS A 97 7.98 26.68 -21.41
CA LYS A 97 7.76 28.14 -21.65
C LYS A 97 6.51 28.65 -20.92
N GLY A 98 5.52 27.80 -20.73
CA GLY A 98 4.27 28.17 -20.08
C GLY A 98 3.24 27.05 -20.13
N SER A 99 2.04 27.32 -19.66
CA SER A 99 0.89 26.44 -19.84
C SER A 99 0.30 26.62 -21.23
N TYR A 100 0.00 25.52 -21.90
CA TYR A 100 -0.64 25.55 -23.22
C TYR A 100 -2.03 26.20 -23.11
N MET A 101 -2.27 27.23 -23.96
CA MET A 101 -3.53 27.99 -23.98
C MET A 101 -3.99 28.42 -22.57
N ASP A 102 -3.07 28.99 -21.79
CA ASP A 102 -3.32 29.45 -20.42
C ASP A 102 -3.94 28.39 -19.49
N GLY A 103 -3.68 27.11 -19.76
CA GLY A 103 -4.16 26.00 -18.95
C GLY A 103 -5.61 25.58 -19.24
N MET A 104 -6.22 26.03 -20.34
CA MET A 104 -7.61 25.70 -20.71
C MET A 104 -7.89 24.18 -20.76
N PHE A 105 -6.87 23.38 -21.06
CA PHE A 105 -6.95 21.91 -21.15
C PHE A 105 -6.36 21.19 -19.95
N ASP A 106 -5.98 21.93 -18.91
CA ASP A 106 -5.50 21.34 -17.68
C ASP A 106 -6.67 20.74 -16.90
N SER A 107 -6.44 19.60 -16.23
CA SER A 107 -7.39 19.01 -15.29
C SER A 107 -6.76 18.86 -13.91
N LEU A 108 -7.52 19.20 -12.88
CA LEU A 108 -7.06 19.02 -11.50
C LEU A 108 -7.09 17.53 -11.11
N PRO A 109 -6.17 17.09 -10.24
CA PRO A 109 -6.23 15.76 -9.69
C PRO A 109 -7.44 15.62 -8.74
N GLU A 110 -8.14 14.49 -8.83
CA GLU A 110 -9.21 14.13 -7.90
C GLU A 110 -8.65 13.16 -6.85
N PRO A 111 -8.74 13.48 -5.54
CA PRO A 111 -8.31 12.54 -4.51
C PRO A 111 -9.17 11.27 -4.53
N GLY A 112 -8.59 10.15 -4.12
CA GLY A 112 -9.34 8.92 -3.91
C GLY A 112 -10.29 9.04 -2.70
N ASN A 113 -11.24 8.12 -2.64
CA ASN A 113 -12.16 8.03 -1.52
C ASN A 113 -11.46 7.36 -0.33
N TYR A 114 -11.96 7.63 0.87
CA TYR A 114 -11.58 6.89 2.07
C TYR A 114 -12.47 5.66 2.25
N ILE A 115 -11.97 4.67 2.95
CA ILE A 115 -12.72 3.50 3.40
C ILE A 115 -12.73 3.46 4.93
N VAL A 116 -13.85 3.07 5.49
CA VAL A 116 -13.98 2.77 6.92
C VAL A 116 -14.06 1.26 7.06
N THR A 117 -13.19 0.71 7.88
CA THR A 117 -13.14 -0.73 8.18
C THR A 117 -13.78 -1.00 9.53
N THR A 118 -14.21 -2.24 9.75
CA THR A 118 -14.76 -2.70 11.03
C THR A 118 -13.67 -2.98 12.07
N ILE A 119 -12.41 -2.84 11.70
CA ILE A 119 -11.26 -3.12 12.56
C ILE A 119 -11.18 -2.12 13.72
N ASP A 120 -11.25 -2.63 14.95
CA ASP A 120 -10.89 -1.86 16.13
C ASP A 120 -9.37 -1.74 16.22
N ALA A 121 -8.88 -0.54 16.01
CA ALA A 121 -7.44 -0.28 15.98
C ALA A 121 -6.75 -0.46 17.35
N ARG A 122 -7.49 -0.36 18.48
CA ARG A 122 -6.94 -0.62 19.80
C ARG A 122 -6.80 -2.11 20.03
N LEU A 123 -7.83 -2.88 19.69
CA LEU A 123 -7.81 -4.33 19.76
C LEU A 123 -6.74 -4.92 18.84
N GLN A 124 -6.61 -4.40 17.63
CA GLN A 124 -5.55 -4.78 16.68
C GLN A 124 -4.17 -4.55 17.28
N ALA A 125 -3.88 -3.34 17.78
CA ALA A 125 -2.59 -3.00 18.38
C ALA A 125 -2.27 -3.87 19.61
N PHE A 126 -3.24 -4.07 20.50
CA PHE A 126 -3.10 -4.89 21.70
C PHE A 126 -2.78 -6.34 21.33
N THR A 127 -3.49 -6.90 20.36
CA THR A 127 -3.27 -8.30 19.95
C THR A 127 -1.93 -8.47 19.23
N GLU A 128 -1.51 -7.51 18.41
CA GLU A 128 -0.17 -7.54 17.81
C GLU A 128 0.93 -7.56 18.87
N GLU A 129 0.77 -6.79 19.94
CA GLU A 129 1.70 -6.80 21.08
C GLU A 129 1.72 -8.15 21.79
N LEU A 130 0.55 -8.74 22.08
CA LEU A 130 0.44 -10.08 22.70
C LEU A 130 1.06 -11.19 21.82
N MET A 131 1.01 -11.02 20.50
CA MET A 131 1.58 -11.95 19.54
C MET A 131 3.06 -11.71 19.25
N ARG A 132 3.66 -10.69 19.85
CA ARG A 132 5.09 -10.39 19.68
C ARG A 132 5.94 -11.60 20.06
N GLY A 133 6.91 -11.95 19.22
CA GLY A 133 7.78 -13.10 19.40
C GLY A 133 7.16 -14.46 19.05
N LYS A 134 5.86 -14.56 18.87
CA LYS A 134 5.15 -15.78 18.49
C LYS A 134 5.03 -15.93 16.97
N VAL A 135 4.63 -17.10 16.50
CA VAL A 135 4.30 -17.38 15.09
C VAL A 135 2.90 -17.96 15.04
N GLY A 136 2.00 -17.27 14.34
CA GLY A 136 0.60 -17.70 14.26
C GLY A 136 -0.32 -16.59 13.78
N ALA A 137 -1.62 -16.75 14.00
CA ALA A 137 -2.62 -15.76 13.68
C ALA A 137 -3.69 -15.69 14.77
N ALA A 138 -4.32 -14.53 14.89
CA ALA A 138 -5.50 -14.31 15.72
C ALA A 138 -6.52 -13.49 14.92
N VAL A 139 -7.80 -13.90 14.98
CA VAL A 139 -8.91 -13.20 14.32
C VAL A 139 -10.06 -13.10 15.32
N ALA A 140 -10.66 -11.93 15.44
CA ALA A 140 -11.89 -11.73 16.18
C ALA A 140 -13.00 -11.30 15.22
N ILE A 141 -14.14 -11.97 15.32
CA ILE A 141 -15.31 -11.73 14.49
C ILE A 141 -16.50 -11.48 15.40
N GLU A 142 -17.28 -10.46 15.11
CA GLU A 142 -18.57 -10.23 15.78
C GLU A 142 -19.59 -11.26 15.26
N PRO A 143 -20.11 -12.17 16.09
CA PRO A 143 -20.95 -13.26 15.60
C PRO A 143 -22.28 -12.80 15.01
N SER A 144 -22.81 -11.68 15.48
CA SER A 144 -24.12 -11.16 15.06
C SER A 144 -24.11 -10.50 13.69
N THR A 145 -22.98 -9.87 13.32
CA THR A 145 -22.84 -9.10 12.07
C THR A 145 -21.88 -9.72 11.08
N GLY A 146 -20.96 -10.58 11.54
CA GLY A 146 -19.86 -11.12 10.75
C GLY A 146 -18.70 -10.16 10.55
N GLU A 147 -18.73 -9.00 11.20
CA GLU A 147 -17.67 -8.00 11.11
C GLU A 147 -16.37 -8.49 11.72
N ILE A 148 -15.27 -8.28 11.00
CA ILE A 148 -13.94 -8.59 11.50
C ILE A 148 -13.46 -7.41 12.35
N LEU A 149 -13.36 -7.64 13.67
CA LEU A 149 -12.93 -6.62 14.62
C LEU A 149 -11.41 -6.50 14.71
N MET A 150 -10.68 -7.60 14.49
CA MET A 150 -9.22 -7.59 14.33
C MET A 150 -8.74 -8.81 13.54
N MET A 151 -7.62 -8.66 12.86
CA MET A 151 -6.95 -9.71 12.12
C MET A 151 -5.43 -9.55 12.24
N VAL A 152 -4.80 -10.40 13.04
CA VAL A 152 -3.36 -10.38 13.30
C VAL A 152 -2.70 -11.60 12.68
N SER A 153 -1.62 -11.36 11.97
CA SER A 153 -0.67 -12.39 11.50
C SER A 153 0.69 -12.11 12.13
N SER A 154 1.23 -13.05 12.87
CA SER A 154 2.53 -12.86 13.53
C SER A 154 3.58 -13.86 13.03
N PRO A 155 4.83 -13.43 12.81
CA PRO A 155 5.27 -12.05 12.89
C PRO A 155 4.64 -11.16 11.81
N THR A 156 4.48 -9.88 12.12
CA THR A 156 4.00 -8.85 11.21
C THR A 156 5.14 -7.87 10.87
N PHE A 157 4.82 -6.86 10.10
CA PHE A 157 5.73 -5.76 9.76
C PHE A 157 5.05 -4.41 9.97
N ASP A 158 5.85 -3.36 10.16
CA ASP A 158 5.35 -1.99 10.16
C ASP A 158 5.04 -1.58 8.70
N PRO A 159 3.78 -1.29 8.34
CA PRO A 159 3.43 -0.91 6.97
C PRO A 159 4.10 0.41 6.55
N ASP A 160 4.46 1.30 7.49
CA ASP A 160 5.16 2.55 7.19
C ASP A 160 6.62 2.30 6.73
N GLU A 161 7.24 1.17 7.13
CA GLU A 161 8.56 0.75 6.61
C GLU A 161 8.52 0.30 5.14
N MET A 162 7.32 -0.01 4.63
CA MET A 162 7.10 -0.42 3.24
C MET A 162 6.80 0.75 2.31
N VAL A 163 7.09 1.97 2.74
CA VAL A 163 6.88 3.20 1.96
C VAL A 163 8.19 3.98 1.83
N GLY A 164 8.25 4.83 0.82
CA GLY A 164 9.33 5.80 0.66
C GLY A 164 10.67 5.18 0.25
N ARG A 165 11.76 5.93 0.55
CA ARG A 165 13.11 5.64 0.05
C ARG A 165 13.65 4.27 0.46
N HIS A 166 13.32 3.82 1.67
CA HIS A 166 13.88 2.60 2.25
C HIS A 166 13.06 1.34 1.91
N ARG A 167 11.94 1.49 1.21
CA ARG A 167 11.03 0.38 0.88
C ARG A 167 11.74 -0.82 0.27
N GLY A 168 12.59 -0.60 -0.73
CA GLY A 168 13.28 -1.71 -1.42
C GLY A 168 14.12 -2.55 -0.47
N ASN A 169 14.94 -1.90 0.36
CA ASN A 169 15.79 -2.59 1.33
C ASN A 169 14.96 -3.31 2.40
N ASN A 170 13.91 -2.66 2.90
CA ASN A 170 13.03 -3.24 3.91
C ASN A 170 12.26 -4.44 3.35
N TYR A 171 11.75 -4.32 2.10
CA TYR A 171 11.10 -5.43 1.40
C TYR A 171 12.02 -6.65 1.30
N MET A 172 13.25 -6.46 0.83
CA MET A 172 14.22 -7.55 0.70
C MET A 172 14.55 -8.16 2.06
N LYS A 173 14.76 -7.36 3.10
CA LYS A 173 14.97 -7.83 4.48
C LYS A 173 13.81 -8.70 4.97
N MET A 174 12.57 -8.30 4.70
CA MET A 174 11.37 -9.07 5.09
C MET A 174 11.21 -10.34 4.25
N LEU A 175 11.49 -10.26 2.95
CA LEU A 175 11.39 -11.40 2.03
C LEU A 175 12.33 -12.55 2.42
N TYR A 176 13.58 -12.23 2.80
CA TYR A 176 14.57 -13.22 3.22
C TYR A 176 14.47 -13.60 4.71
N ASN A 177 13.55 -13.02 5.45
CA ASN A 177 13.34 -13.37 6.85
C ASN A 177 12.71 -14.78 6.97
N LYS A 178 13.44 -15.70 7.61
CA LYS A 178 13.00 -17.12 7.82
C LYS A 178 11.62 -17.22 8.50
N ARG A 179 11.23 -16.24 9.31
CA ARG A 179 9.94 -16.20 9.98
C ARG A 179 8.79 -15.67 9.11
N GLN A 180 9.09 -15.23 7.87
CA GLN A 180 8.13 -14.80 6.85
C GLN A 180 7.10 -13.78 7.36
N PRO A 181 7.50 -12.56 7.75
CA PRO A 181 6.57 -11.56 8.27
C PRO A 181 5.54 -11.08 7.24
N MET A 182 5.84 -11.18 5.95
CA MET A 182 4.92 -10.81 4.87
C MET A 182 3.86 -11.88 4.55
N PHE A 183 4.01 -13.09 5.12
CA PHE A 183 3.03 -14.16 4.91
C PHE A 183 1.82 -13.95 5.83
N ASN A 184 0.66 -13.64 5.26
CA ASN A 184 -0.57 -13.48 6.03
C ASN A 184 -1.10 -14.84 6.48
N ARG A 185 -0.78 -15.21 7.72
CA ARG A 185 -1.16 -16.48 8.32
C ARG A 185 -2.66 -16.58 8.62
N ALA A 186 -3.31 -15.46 8.87
CA ALA A 186 -4.74 -15.45 9.15
C ALA A 186 -5.59 -15.89 7.94
N VAL A 187 -5.08 -15.66 6.72
CA VAL A 187 -5.81 -15.94 5.46
C VAL A 187 -5.22 -17.11 4.69
N LYS A 188 -3.89 -17.28 4.72
CA LYS A 188 -3.19 -18.22 3.82
C LYS A 188 -2.63 -19.46 4.49
N ALA A 189 -2.47 -19.45 5.81
CA ALA A 189 -1.92 -20.61 6.50
C ALA A 189 -2.91 -21.77 6.51
N LYS A 190 -2.37 -22.97 6.34
CA LYS A 190 -3.14 -24.21 6.39
C LYS A 190 -2.64 -25.02 7.59
N TYR A 191 -3.48 -25.14 8.60
CA TYR A 191 -3.22 -25.93 9.80
C TYR A 191 -4.27 -27.02 9.95
N PRO A 192 -3.91 -28.20 10.48
CA PRO A 192 -4.91 -29.18 10.89
C PRO A 192 -5.84 -28.55 11.94
N PRO A 193 -7.17 -28.55 11.72
CA PRO A 193 -8.11 -27.84 12.59
C PRO A 193 -8.27 -28.51 13.99
N GLY A 194 -7.92 -29.76 14.10
CA GLY A 194 -8.07 -30.49 15.35
C GLY A 194 -9.52 -30.53 15.86
N SER A 195 -9.70 -30.46 17.25
CA SER A 195 -11.02 -30.55 17.87
C SER A 195 -12.01 -29.46 17.48
N THR A 196 -11.55 -28.34 16.92
CA THR A 196 -12.44 -27.27 16.44
C THR A 196 -13.31 -27.74 15.26
N PHE A 197 -12.84 -28.74 14.51
CA PHE A 197 -13.60 -29.30 13.39
C PHE A 197 -14.80 -30.17 13.87
N LYS A 198 -14.83 -30.59 15.14
CA LYS A 198 -15.95 -31.38 15.69
C LYS A 198 -17.28 -30.62 15.65
N LEU A 199 -17.26 -29.31 15.74
CA LEU A 199 -18.48 -28.48 15.57
C LEU A 199 -19.10 -28.66 14.19
N VAL A 200 -18.26 -28.65 13.13
CA VAL A 200 -18.72 -28.91 11.76
C VAL A 200 -19.25 -30.32 11.60
N GLN A 201 -18.54 -31.32 12.16
CA GLN A 201 -19.00 -32.73 12.14
C GLN A 201 -20.34 -32.89 12.86
N GLY A 202 -20.51 -32.21 14.02
CA GLY A 202 -21.78 -32.26 14.77
C GLY A 202 -22.94 -31.65 13.97
N LEU A 203 -22.72 -30.54 13.26
CA LEU A 203 -23.73 -29.91 12.38
C LEU A 203 -24.11 -30.84 11.21
N ILE A 204 -23.14 -31.52 10.60
CA ILE A 204 -23.41 -32.51 9.52
C ILE A 204 -24.25 -33.65 10.07
N GLY A 205 -23.90 -34.22 11.25
CA GLY A 205 -24.65 -35.31 11.85
C GLY A 205 -26.06 -34.96 12.35
N LEU A 206 -26.38 -33.65 12.45
CA LEU A 206 -27.74 -33.19 12.77
C LEU A 206 -28.58 -32.97 11.50
N GLN A 207 -27.97 -32.95 10.33
CA GLN A 207 -28.65 -32.77 9.02
C GLN A 207 -28.98 -34.11 8.34
N GLU A 208 -28.33 -35.20 8.73
CA GLU A 208 -28.62 -36.59 8.31
C GLU A 208 -29.65 -37.27 9.24
#